data_5af8a141e9154f46bc8bc32e7b8d55ac
#
_entry.id   5af8a141e9154f46bc8bc32e7b8d55ac
#
_cell.length_a   1.000
_cell.length_b   1.000
_cell.length_c   1.000
_cell.angle_alpha   90.00
_cell.angle_beta   90.00
_cell.angle_gamma   90.00
#
_symmetry.space_group_name_H-M   'P 1'
#
loop_
_entity.id
_entity.type
_entity.pdbx_description
1 polymer ?
#
loop_
_entity_poly.entity_id
_entity_poly.type
_entity_poly.pdbx_seq_one_letter_code
_entity_poly.pdbx_strand_id
1 'polypeptide(L)'
;MHYVKDTKELIEICSKLQKSKILSIDTEFIREKTYWPKLCLIQVYNGFEKIIIDPLSSDIDLKPFFKILNNKEILKIFHSGRQDIEIFYNLTKKIPKNVYDTQIAAMVCGFGESVGYESLVSQILGRKIDKSSRLTNWSNRPLSSKQIDYAITDVTHLYDICLLYTSPSPRDSSK
;
A
#
# COMPACT_ATOMS: atom_id res chain seq x y z
N MET A 1 10.87 -1.26 11.54
CA MET A 1 10.37 -0.27 10.56
C MET A 1 11.55 0.35 9.84
N HIS A 2 11.48 0.46 8.52
CA HIS A 2 12.49 1.06 7.66
C HIS A 2 11.92 2.35 7.05
N TYR A 3 12.73 3.41 7.06
CA TYR A 3 12.43 4.67 6.36
C TYR A 3 13.52 4.89 5.32
N VAL A 4 13.26 4.46 4.10
CA VAL A 4 14.22 4.32 3.00
C VAL A 4 14.32 5.62 2.21
N LYS A 5 15.52 6.18 2.14
CA LYS A 5 15.80 7.46 1.46
C LYS A 5 16.89 7.36 0.38
N ASP A 6 17.56 6.23 0.27
CA ASP A 6 18.62 6.03 -0.70
C ASP A 6 18.46 4.70 -1.45
N THR A 7 19.10 4.64 -2.61
CA THR A 7 18.99 3.48 -3.51
C THR A 7 19.64 2.22 -2.94
N LYS A 8 20.70 2.33 -2.14
CA LYS A 8 21.39 1.18 -1.58
C LYS A 8 20.51 0.46 -0.58
N GLU A 9 19.93 1.19 0.37
CA GLU A 9 18.96 0.65 1.33
C GLU A 9 17.73 0.07 0.61
N LEU A 10 17.25 0.75 -0.45
CA LEU A 10 16.12 0.25 -1.24
C LEU A 10 16.43 -1.10 -1.91
N ILE A 11 17.62 -1.30 -2.44
CA ILE A 11 18.04 -2.57 -3.03
C ILE A 11 18.04 -3.68 -1.97
N GLU A 12 18.59 -3.41 -0.78
CA GLU A 12 18.64 -4.37 0.33
C GLU A 12 17.22 -4.77 0.78
N ILE A 13 16.33 -3.79 0.95
CA ILE A 13 14.92 -4.03 1.30
C ILE A 13 14.20 -4.81 0.19
N CYS A 14 14.36 -4.41 -1.07
CA CYS A 14 13.74 -5.11 -2.20
C CYS A 14 14.21 -6.56 -2.32
N SER A 15 15.46 -6.86 -1.98
CA SER A 15 15.96 -8.25 -1.96
C SER A 15 15.23 -9.13 -0.94
N LYS A 16 14.82 -8.56 0.20
CA LYS A 16 13.96 -9.24 1.19
C LYS A 16 12.52 -9.37 0.69
N LEU A 17 11.96 -8.30 0.13
CA LEU A 17 10.59 -8.27 -0.40
C LEU A 17 10.37 -9.28 -1.54
N GLN A 18 11.40 -9.59 -2.34
CA GLN A 18 11.31 -10.62 -3.38
C GLN A 18 10.95 -12.02 -2.86
N LYS A 19 11.20 -12.28 -1.57
CA LYS A 19 10.87 -13.56 -0.91
C LYS A 19 9.44 -13.59 -0.37
N SER A 20 8.76 -12.46 -0.38
CA SER A 20 7.39 -12.35 0.15
C SER A 20 6.38 -12.91 -0.86
N LYS A 21 5.31 -13.50 -0.36
CA LYS A 21 4.17 -13.96 -1.17
C LYS A 21 3.17 -12.83 -1.39
N ILE A 22 3.02 -11.96 -0.40
CA ILE A 22 1.99 -10.92 -0.32
C ILE A 22 2.66 -9.63 0.14
N LEU A 23 2.29 -8.51 -0.48
CA LEU A 23 2.64 -7.16 -0.06
C LEU A 23 1.38 -6.30 -0.06
N SER A 24 1.05 -5.67 1.05
CA SER A 24 0.14 -4.53 1.05
C SER A 24 0.91 -3.27 0.71
N ILE A 25 0.34 -2.45 -0.17
CA ILE A 25 0.98 -1.26 -0.71
C ILE A 25 -0.04 -0.14 -0.71
N ASP A 26 0.40 1.04 -0.31
CA ASP A 26 -0.36 2.28 -0.40
C ASP A 26 0.57 3.42 -0.81
N THR A 27 0.03 4.53 -1.29
CA THR A 27 0.81 5.71 -1.66
C THR A 27 0.19 6.99 -1.12
N GLU A 28 1.05 7.94 -0.77
CA GLU A 28 0.63 9.31 -0.55
C GLU A 28 1.14 10.21 -1.67
N PHE A 29 0.28 11.07 -2.16
CA PHE A 29 0.59 11.95 -3.28
C PHE A 29 -0.12 13.30 -3.15
N ILE A 30 0.35 14.29 -3.89
CA ILE A 30 -0.31 15.59 -4.03
C ILE A 30 -0.75 15.82 -5.47
N ARG A 31 -1.92 16.44 -5.64
CA ARG A 31 -2.48 16.80 -6.95
C ARG A 31 -3.08 18.20 -6.88
N GLU A 32 -2.24 19.23 -6.88
CA GLU A 32 -2.72 20.61 -6.72
C GLU A 32 -2.83 21.36 -8.06
N LYS A 33 -1.76 21.32 -8.86
CA LYS A 33 -1.66 22.13 -10.09
C LYS A 33 -1.17 21.33 -11.31
N THR A 34 -1.00 20.02 -11.15
CA THR A 34 -0.45 19.16 -12.21
C THR A 34 -1.52 18.18 -12.70
N TYR A 35 -1.47 17.84 -13.98
CA TYR A 35 -2.35 16.82 -14.55
C TYR A 35 -2.10 15.47 -13.88
N TRP A 36 -0.84 15.12 -13.63
CA TRP A 36 -0.45 13.89 -12.95
C TRP A 36 -0.15 14.14 -11.47
N PRO A 37 -0.58 13.22 -10.57
CA PRO A 37 -0.22 13.29 -9.17
C PRO A 37 1.29 13.20 -8.98
N LYS A 38 1.82 13.97 -8.04
CA LYS A 38 3.22 13.85 -7.59
C LYS A 38 3.28 12.86 -6.45
N LEU A 39 3.95 11.73 -6.66
CA LEU A 39 4.19 10.73 -5.63
C LEU A 39 5.05 11.30 -4.50
N CYS A 40 4.59 11.19 -3.26
CA CYS A 40 5.25 11.72 -2.08
C CYS A 40 5.71 10.64 -1.10
N LEU A 41 5.03 9.49 -1.05
CA LEU A 41 5.39 8.41 -0.17
C LEU A 41 4.90 7.08 -0.75
N ILE A 42 5.63 5.99 -0.48
CA ILE A 42 5.18 4.62 -0.74
C ILE A 42 5.29 3.86 0.58
N GLN A 43 4.20 3.21 0.98
CA GLN A 43 4.16 2.35 2.14
C GLN A 43 4.07 0.90 1.69
N VAL A 44 4.84 0.01 2.33
CA VAL A 44 4.84 -1.42 2.03
C VAL A 44 4.87 -2.22 3.32
N TYR A 45 4.07 -3.27 3.40
CA TYR A 45 4.10 -4.23 4.49
C TYR A 45 3.96 -5.66 3.94
N ASN A 46 4.77 -6.59 4.46
CA ASN A 46 4.77 -8.00 4.03
C ASN A 46 4.37 -8.99 5.14
N GLY A 47 3.77 -8.49 6.23
CA GLY A 47 3.45 -9.27 7.41
C GLY A 47 4.54 -9.19 8.51
N PHE A 48 5.74 -8.72 8.18
CA PHE A 48 6.88 -8.61 9.12
C PHE A 48 7.56 -7.25 9.06
N GLU A 49 7.95 -6.81 7.86
CA GLU A 49 8.69 -5.57 7.63
C GLU A 49 7.73 -4.43 7.30
N LYS A 50 7.77 -3.38 8.10
CA LYS A 50 7.07 -2.11 7.86
C LYS A 50 8.03 -1.16 7.16
N ILE A 51 7.72 -0.76 5.94
CA ILE A 51 8.63 -0.03 5.07
C ILE A 51 7.94 1.23 4.57
N ILE A 52 8.65 2.35 4.71
CA ILE A 52 8.32 3.63 4.08
C ILE A 52 9.45 3.92 3.09
N ILE A 53 9.10 4.21 1.85
CA ILE A 53 10.03 4.64 0.81
C ILE A 53 9.73 6.10 0.51
N ASP A 54 10.75 6.96 0.57
CA ASP A 54 10.65 8.39 0.30
C ASP A 54 11.10 8.74 -1.13
N PRO A 55 10.15 8.81 -2.09
CA PRO A 55 10.46 9.09 -3.48
C PRO A 55 10.92 10.54 -3.72
N LEU A 56 10.83 11.41 -2.71
CA LEU A 56 11.26 12.81 -2.79
C LEU A 56 12.73 13.00 -2.43
N SER A 57 13.40 11.96 -1.89
CA SER A 57 14.83 12.00 -1.64
C SER A 57 15.62 12.09 -2.96
N SER A 58 16.67 12.93 -3.00
CA SER A 58 17.55 13.08 -4.15
C SER A 58 18.37 11.82 -4.47
N ASP A 59 18.56 10.95 -3.48
CA ASP A 59 19.52 9.83 -3.54
C ASP A 59 18.85 8.49 -3.86
N ILE A 60 17.53 8.53 -4.20
CA ILE A 60 16.75 7.33 -4.42
C ILE A 60 16.40 7.12 -5.91
N ASP A 61 16.74 5.93 -6.44
CA ASP A 61 16.19 5.40 -7.70
C ASP A 61 15.17 4.31 -7.37
N LEU A 62 13.92 4.53 -7.75
CA LEU A 62 12.82 3.60 -7.47
C LEU A 62 12.79 2.33 -8.34
N LYS A 63 13.71 2.19 -9.31
CA LYS A 63 13.75 1.02 -10.19
C LYS A 63 13.79 -0.33 -9.47
N PRO A 64 14.49 -0.51 -8.33
CA PRO A 64 14.42 -1.76 -7.56
C PRO A 64 13.01 -2.09 -7.11
N PHE A 65 12.26 -1.10 -6.62
CA PHE A 65 10.88 -1.30 -6.20
C PHE A 65 9.94 -1.57 -7.38
N PHE A 66 10.16 -0.92 -8.53
CA PHE A 66 9.36 -1.19 -9.73
C PHE A 66 9.54 -2.62 -10.26
N LYS A 67 10.68 -3.26 -10.00
CA LYS A 67 10.85 -4.70 -10.28
C LYS A 67 9.94 -5.55 -9.38
N ILE A 68 9.77 -5.18 -8.11
CA ILE A 68 8.84 -5.83 -7.18
C ILE A 68 7.38 -5.70 -7.70
N LEU A 69 6.97 -4.49 -8.11
CA LEU A 69 5.64 -4.27 -8.67
C LEU A 69 5.35 -5.13 -9.90
N ASN A 70 6.35 -5.39 -10.73
CA ASN A 70 6.24 -6.19 -11.94
C ASN A 70 6.42 -7.71 -11.71
N ASN A 71 6.76 -8.15 -10.50
CA ASN A 71 6.92 -9.57 -10.18
C ASN A 71 5.53 -10.22 -10.04
N LYS A 72 5.19 -11.16 -10.94
CA LYS A 72 3.90 -11.87 -10.95
C LYS A 72 3.74 -12.89 -9.80
N GLU A 73 4.84 -13.32 -9.18
CA GLU A 73 4.82 -14.30 -8.09
C GLU A 73 4.45 -13.65 -6.74
N ILE A 74 4.47 -12.33 -6.66
CA ILE A 74 4.11 -11.57 -5.46
C ILE A 74 2.72 -10.97 -5.67
N LEU A 75 1.79 -11.22 -4.77
CA LEU A 75 0.49 -10.57 -4.72
C LEU A 75 0.64 -9.15 -4.14
N LYS A 76 0.24 -8.13 -4.86
CA LYS A 76 0.18 -6.74 -4.38
C LYS A 76 -1.25 -6.38 -4.03
N ILE A 77 -1.48 -6.03 -2.76
CA ILE A 77 -2.78 -5.67 -2.22
C ILE A 77 -2.87 -4.15 -2.15
N PHE A 78 -3.97 -3.62 -2.67
CA PHE A 78 -4.38 -2.22 -2.57
C PHE A 78 -5.81 -2.12 -2.02
N HIS A 79 -6.20 -0.93 -1.59
CA HIS A 79 -7.60 -0.59 -1.38
C HIS A 79 -7.97 0.61 -2.24
N SER A 80 -8.92 0.44 -3.17
CA SER A 80 -9.27 1.49 -4.14
C SER A 80 -8.03 1.99 -4.92
N GLY A 81 -7.15 1.06 -5.30
CA GLY A 81 -5.78 1.32 -5.77
C GLY A 81 -5.67 1.89 -7.18
N ARG A 82 -6.77 2.39 -7.77
CA ARG A 82 -6.75 2.94 -9.13
C ARG A 82 -5.74 4.09 -9.28
N GLN A 83 -5.72 5.02 -8.32
CA GLN A 83 -4.83 6.18 -8.37
C GLN A 83 -3.37 5.79 -8.15
N ASP A 84 -3.11 4.84 -7.25
CA ASP A 84 -1.76 4.29 -7.02
C ASP A 84 -1.21 3.62 -8.28
N ILE A 85 -2.03 2.80 -8.93
CA ILE A 85 -1.66 2.14 -10.19
C ILE A 85 -1.43 3.16 -11.30
N GLU A 86 -2.23 4.24 -11.38
CA GLU A 86 -2.05 5.34 -12.32
C GLU A 86 -0.70 6.03 -12.12
N ILE A 87 -0.33 6.31 -10.85
CA ILE A 87 0.97 6.89 -10.49
C ILE A 87 2.11 5.98 -10.94
N PHE A 88 2.05 4.69 -10.61
CA PHE A 88 3.09 3.74 -11.02
C PHE A 88 3.16 3.58 -12.53
N TYR A 89 2.01 3.57 -13.22
CA TYR A 89 1.99 3.55 -14.68
C TYR A 89 2.65 4.78 -15.28
N ASN A 90 2.41 5.97 -14.73
CA ASN A 90 3.04 7.19 -15.21
C ASN A 90 4.55 7.16 -15.08
N LEU A 91 5.06 6.62 -13.99
CA LEU A 91 6.49 6.52 -13.71
C LEU A 91 7.19 5.43 -14.51
N THR A 92 6.51 4.32 -14.81
CA THR A 92 7.13 3.11 -15.37
C THR A 92 6.66 2.76 -16.77
N LYS A 93 5.51 3.31 -17.21
CA LYS A 93 4.74 2.89 -18.39
C LYS A 93 4.34 1.41 -18.36
N LYS A 94 4.27 0.82 -17.14
CA LYS A 94 3.86 -0.57 -16.90
C LYS A 94 2.83 -0.61 -15.77
N ILE A 95 1.84 -1.49 -15.93
CA ILE A 95 0.86 -1.77 -14.88
C ILE A 95 1.46 -2.82 -13.93
N PRO A 96 1.39 -2.63 -12.60
CA PRO A 96 1.77 -3.65 -11.64
C PRO A 96 1.09 -4.99 -11.92
N LYS A 97 1.82 -6.08 -11.75
CA LYS A 97 1.30 -7.43 -12.00
C LYS A 97 0.81 -8.09 -10.72
N ASN A 98 -0.18 -8.98 -10.85
CA ASN A 98 -0.76 -9.73 -9.74
C ASN A 98 -1.26 -8.80 -8.62
N VAL A 99 -2.25 -7.99 -8.96
CA VAL A 99 -2.87 -6.97 -8.09
C VAL A 99 -4.20 -7.49 -7.55
N TYR A 100 -4.45 -7.25 -6.28
CA TYR A 100 -5.70 -7.51 -5.58
C TYR A 100 -6.20 -6.22 -4.93
N ASP A 101 -7.42 -5.82 -5.23
CA ASP A 101 -8.05 -4.64 -4.64
C ASP A 101 -9.12 -5.05 -3.65
N THR A 102 -8.91 -4.71 -2.37
CA THR A 102 -9.84 -5.07 -1.29
C THR A 102 -11.18 -4.36 -1.39
N GLN A 103 -11.28 -3.20 -2.06
CA GLN A 103 -12.57 -2.55 -2.30
C GLN A 103 -13.41 -3.35 -3.29
N ILE A 104 -12.79 -3.84 -4.38
CA ILE A 104 -13.47 -4.69 -5.37
C ILE A 104 -13.89 -6.01 -4.72
N ALA A 105 -13.01 -6.62 -3.93
CA ALA A 105 -13.32 -7.85 -3.22
C ALA A 105 -14.49 -7.66 -2.24
N ALA A 106 -14.49 -6.57 -1.49
CA ALA A 106 -15.56 -6.25 -0.55
C ALA A 106 -16.90 -6.05 -1.27
N MET A 107 -16.91 -5.42 -2.45
CA MET A 107 -18.10 -5.27 -3.29
C MET A 107 -18.68 -6.64 -3.67
N VAL A 108 -17.83 -7.56 -4.13
CA VAL A 108 -18.26 -8.93 -4.48
C VAL A 108 -18.78 -9.70 -3.25
N CYS A 109 -18.25 -9.42 -2.07
CA CYS A 109 -18.69 -10.03 -0.80
C CYS A 109 -19.94 -9.36 -0.18
N GLY A 110 -20.54 -8.38 -0.86
CA GLY A 110 -21.80 -7.75 -0.42
C GLY A 110 -21.64 -6.61 0.59
N PHE A 111 -20.46 -6.04 0.74
CA PHE A 111 -20.22 -4.86 1.61
C PHE A 111 -20.69 -3.53 1.00
N GLY A 112 -21.28 -3.55 -0.21
CA GLY A 112 -21.74 -2.38 -0.93
C GLY A 112 -20.85 -2.00 -2.11
N GLU A 113 -21.32 -1.12 -2.98
CA GLU A 113 -20.68 -0.80 -4.27
C GLU A 113 -19.34 -0.05 -4.16
N SER A 114 -19.10 0.64 -3.03
CA SER A 114 -17.89 1.46 -2.85
C SER A 114 -17.59 1.64 -1.37
N VAL A 115 -17.33 0.55 -0.68
CA VAL A 115 -16.99 0.61 0.75
C VAL A 115 -15.66 1.35 0.95
N GLY A 116 -15.69 2.41 1.76
CA GLY A 116 -14.48 3.15 2.12
C GLY A 116 -13.58 2.34 3.06
N TYR A 117 -12.28 2.59 2.99
CA TYR A 117 -11.26 1.87 3.74
C TYR A 117 -11.53 1.80 5.25
N GLU A 118 -11.86 2.92 5.89
CA GLU A 118 -12.19 2.97 7.31
C GLU A 118 -13.38 2.08 7.67
N SER A 119 -14.44 2.14 6.87
CA SER A 119 -15.63 1.30 7.07
C SER A 119 -15.24 -0.18 7.00
N LEU A 120 -14.42 -0.54 6.03
CA LEU A 120 -13.94 -1.92 5.86
C LEU A 120 -13.08 -2.37 7.04
N VAL A 121 -12.12 -1.55 7.48
CA VAL A 121 -11.28 -1.80 8.67
C VAL A 121 -12.15 -1.97 9.91
N SER A 122 -13.12 -1.06 10.12
CA SER A 122 -14.03 -1.13 11.28
C SER A 122 -14.88 -2.39 11.26
N GLN A 123 -15.46 -2.76 10.12
CA GLN A 123 -16.35 -3.91 10.01
C GLN A 123 -15.61 -5.25 10.12
N ILE A 124 -14.42 -5.35 9.56
CA ILE A 124 -13.68 -6.61 9.50
C ILE A 124 -12.75 -6.79 10.70
N LEU A 125 -12.02 -5.73 11.08
CA LEU A 125 -11.01 -5.80 12.13
C LEU A 125 -11.50 -5.27 13.48
N GLY A 126 -12.67 -4.61 13.53
CA GLY A 126 -13.15 -3.93 14.74
C GLY A 126 -12.26 -2.77 15.18
N ARG A 127 -11.44 -2.22 14.29
CA ARG A 127 -10.47 -1.15 14.59
C ARG A 127 -10.93 0.19 14.06
N LYS A 128 -10.46 1.29 14.68
CA LYS A 128 -10.69 2.66 14.21
C LYS A 128 -9.41 3.20 13.57
N ILE A 129 -9.54 3.98 12.51
CA ILE A 129 -8.45 4.70 11.86
C ILE A 129 -8.45 6.15 12.31
N ASP A 130 -7.30 6.69 12.71
CA ASP A 130 -7.11 8.12 12.92
C ASP A 130 -6.86 8.81 11.57
N LYS A 131 -7.82 9.61 11.12
CA LYS A 131 -7.76 10.35 9.84
C LYS A 131 -7.04 11.69 9.91
N SER A 132 -6.52 12.09 11.05
CA SER A 132 -5.97 13.43 11.25
C SER A 132 -4.83 13.77 10.27
N SER A 133 -4.12 12.75 9.76
CA SER A 133 -3.02 12.92 8.81
C SER A 133 -3.42 12.80 7.34
N ARG A 134 -4.63 12.35 7.01
CA ARG A 134 -5.07 12.07 5.63
C ARG A 134 -4.96 13.26 4.69
N LEU A 135 -5.32 14.46 5.17
CA LEU A 135 -5.36 15.70 4.38
C LEU A 135 -4.14 16.59 4.63
N THR A 136 -3.07 16.05 5.19
CA THR A 136 -1.84 16.82 5.42
C THR A 136 -1.02 16.94 4.13
N ASN A 137 -0.12 17.92 4.10
CA ASN A 137 0.79 18.06 2.96
C ASN A 137 1.90 17.01 3.01
N TRP A 138 1.75 15.97 2.21
CA TRP A 138 2.69 14.85 2.12
C TRP A 138 4.01 15.19 1.42
N SER A 139 4.13 16.36 0.80
CA SER A 139 5.40 16.81 0.21
C SER A 139 6.36 17.45 1.21
N ASN A 140 5.89 17.80 2.41
CA ASN A 140 6.74 18.38 3.44
C ASN A 140 7.73 17.36 4.00
N ARG A 141 8.93 17.85 4.36
CA ARG A 141 9.96 17.05 5.05
C ARG A 141 10.54 17.87 6.21
N PRO A 142 10.85 17.22 7.34
CA PRO A 142 10.60 15.81 7.63
C PRO A 142 9.11 15.54 7.85
N LEU A 143 8.68 14.29 7.66
CA LEU A 143 7.34 13.84 8.03
C LEU A 143 7.21 13.83 9.56
N SER A 144 6.03 14.18 10.06
CA SER A 144 5.71 14.06 11.48
C SER A 144 5.54 12.58 11.88
N SER A 145 5.71 12.27 13.18
CA SER A 145 5.43 10.93 13.71
C SER A 145 4.00 10.48 13.42
N LYS A 146 3.03 11.38 13.50
CA LYS A 146 1.63 11.08 13.17
C LYS A 146 1.42 10.69 11.72
N GLN A 147 2.12 11.34 10.77
CA GLN A 147 2.06 10.94 9.35
C GLN A 147 2.67 9.57 9.14
N ILE A 148 3.80 9.29 9.76
CA ILE A 148 4.47 7.98 9.68
C ILE A 148 3.57 6.88 10.26
N ASP A 149 3.00 7.11 11.45
CA ASP A 149 2.11 6.15 12.11
C ASP A 149 0.84 5.90 11.27
N TYR A 150 0.25 6.95 10.70
CA TYR A 150 -0.89 6.84 9.80
C TYR A 150 -0.53 5.96 8.59
N ALA A 151 0.52 6.31 7.86
CA ALA A 151 0.95 5.61 6.65
C ALA A 151 1.25 4.11 6.89
N ILE A 152 1.88 3.78 8.02
CA ILE A 152 2.16 2.39 8.39
C ILE A 152 0.90 1.64 8.83
N THR A 153 0.01 2.33 9.54
CA THR A 153 -1.25 1.73 10.00
C THR A 153 -2.12 1.31 8.82
N ASP A 154 -2.18 2.14 7.78
CA ASP A 154 -2.96 1.83 6.58
C ASP A 154 -2.49 0.52 5.93
N VAL A 155 -1.22 0.33 5.65
CA VAL A 155 -0.74 -0.90 5.02
C VAL A 155 -0.80 -2.13 5.94
N THR A 156 -0.68 -1.95 7.27
CA THR A 156 -0.80 -3.09 8.20
C THR A 156 -2.25 -3.58 8.31
N HIS A 157 -3.23 -2.68 8.41
CA HIS A 157 -4.64 -3.07 8.39
C HIS A 157 -5.06 -3.67 7.04
N LEU A 158 -4.54 -3.12 5.94
CA LEU A 158 -4.79 -3.66 4.59
C LEU A 158 -4.33 -5.11 4.46
N TYR A 159 -3.17 -5.43 5.00
CA TYR A 159 -2.64 -6.78 5.04
C TYR A 159 -3.52 -7.72 5.86
N ASP A 160 -3.91 -7.30 7.07
CA ASP A 160 -4.78 -8.06 7.97
C ASP A 160 -6.14 -8.36 7.33
N ILE A 161 -6.75 -7.39 6.65
CA ILE A 161 -8.00 -7.56 5.90
C ILE A 161 -7.83 -8.66 4.85
N CYS A 162 -6.77 -8.62 4.05
CA CYS A 162 -6.57 -9.59 2.99
C CYS A 162 -6.43 -11.01 3.54
N LEU A 163 -5.70 -11.20 4.65
CA LEU A 163 -5.56 -12.51 5.29
C LEU A 163 -6.89 -13.09 5.74
N LEU A 164 -7.80 -12.26 6.26
CA LEU A 164 -9.13 -12.71 6.68
C LEU A 164 -10.03 -13.10 5.50
N TYR A 165 -9.91 -12.40 4.36
CA TYR A 165 -10.65 -12.78 3.15
C TYR A 165 -10.12 -14.03 2.46
N THR A 166 -8.84 -14.33 2.62
CA THR A 166 -8.19 -15.50 1.98
C THR A 166 -8.15 -16.72 2.89
N SER A 167 -8.49 -16.58 4.19
CA SER A 167 -8.62 -17.71 5.09
C SER A 167 -9.93 -18.47 4.80
N PRO A 168 -9.93 -19.83 4.75
CA PRO A 168 -11.14 -20.60 4.58
C PRO A 168 -12.15 -20.22 5.68
N SER A 169 -13.38 -19.91 5.28
CA SER A 169 -14.44 -19.63 6.25
C SER A 169 -14.63 -20.87 7.16
N PRO A 170 -14.88 -20.69 8.47
CA PRO A 170 -15.25 -21.83 9.35
C PRO A 170 -16.47 -22.61 8.84
N ARG A 171 -17.26 -22.04 7.91
CA ARG A 171 -18.41 -22.70 7.27
C ARG A 171 -18.00 -23.71 6.20
N ASP A 172 -16.77 -23.65 5.68
CA ASP A 172 -16.28 -24.59 4.64
C ASP A 172 -15.65 -25.86 5.26
N SER A 173 -15.44 -25.88 6.57
CA SER A 173 -14.88 -27.03 7.31
C SER A 173 -15.94 -28.04 7.82
N SER A 174 -17.21 -27.83 7.47
CA SER A 174 -18.33 -28.71 7.87
C SER A 174 -18.98 -29.40 6.65
N LYS A 175 -18.16 -30.09 5.86
CA LYS A 175 -18.62 -31.12 4.92
C LYS A 175 -17.82 -32.40 5.10
#